data_dafac4c4109b453dbe0d8b6f385441c9
#
_entry.id   dafac4c4109b453dbe0d8b6f385441c9
#
_cell.length_a   1.000
_cell.length_b   1.000
_cell.length_c   1.000
_cell.angle_alpha   90.00
_cell.angle_beta   90.00
_cell.angle_gamma   90.00
#
_symmetry.space_group_name_H-M   'P 1'
#
loop_
_entity.id
_entity.type
_entity.pdbx_description
1 polymer ?
#
loop_
_entity_poly.entity_id
_entity_poly.type
_entity_poly.pdbx_seq_one_letter_code
_entity_poly.pdbx_strand_id
1 'polypeptide(L)'
;MTKKLLPLLVLAALSSAAHAATPPNTLVVAQGLDDIVSLDPAEANELSSIQTVPSLYQRLVQPDRDNPEKITPVLAESWDADAAAKTLTIKLKPDAKFSSGNPLRPEDVIFSYTRAVTLNKSPAFILNVLGWDASNIASQLKKVDDHTLTLHWTADVSPSVALNILSTPIASIVDEKQVAANVKDNDFGNAWLKMHSAGSGAFKMRVYQPHQAIVLEANESAPGGAPKLKSIIIKNVPDPASRRLLIQQGDADVARDLGADQISALSGKPGVKVLSIPSAEQNYLV
;
A
#
# COMPACT_ATOMS: atom_id res chain seq x y z
N MET A 1 -0.98 18.74 80.32
CA MET A 1 -1.23 17.67 79.35
C MET A 1 -1.86 18.30 78.12
N THR A 2 -1.06 18.66 77.16
CA THR A 2 -1.52 19.33 75.91
C THR A 2 -1.46 18.32 74.79
N LYS A 3 -2.64 17.88 74.28
CA LYS A 3 -2.78 17.01 73.10
C LYS A 3 -2.57 17.84 71.87
N LYS A 4 -1.48 17.57 71.13
CA LYS A 4 -1.28 18.14 69.75
C LYS A 4 -2.06 17.29 68.80
N LEU A 5 -3.08 17.90 68.13
CA LEU A 5 -3.77 17.38 66.98
C LEU A 5 -2.89 17.61 65.73
N LEU A 6 -2.53 16.53 65.05
CA LEU A 6 -1.81 16.54 63.80
C LEU A 6 -2.85 16.64 62.66
N PRO A 7 -2.81 17.61 61.74
CA PRO A 7 -3.71 17.64 60.62
C PRO A 7 -3.21 16.62 59.57
N LEU A 8 -4.05 15.64 59.25
CA LEU A 8 -3.86 14.68 58.17
C LEU A 8 -4.08 15.39 56.81
N LEU A 9 -2.98 15.73 56.13
CA LEU A 9 -3.03 16.28 54.79
C LEU A 9 -3.33 15.12 53.82
N VAL A 10 -4.57 15.02 53.36
CA VAL A 10 -4.96 14.13 52.27
C VAL A 10 -4.49 14.77 50.96
N LEU A 11 -3.33 14.31 50.48
CA LEU A 11 -2.83 14.64 49.14
C LEU A 11 -3.68 13.84 48.13
N ALA A 12 -4.74 14.43 47.61
CA ALA A 12 -5.47 13.89 46.47
C ALA A 12 -4.56 14.03 45.24
N ALA A 13 -3.82 12.99 44.92
CA ALA A 13 -3.13 12.84 43.64
C ALA A 13 -4.20 12.72 42.55
N LEU A 14 -4.51 13.81 41.91
CA LEU A 14 -5.19 13.83 40.61
C LEU A 14 -4.25 13.15 39.61
N SER A 15 -4.38 11.84 39.50
CA SER A 15 -3.88 11.10 38.35
C SER A 15 -4.67 11.57 37.12
N SER A 16 -4.24 12.67 36.50
CA SER A 16 -4.57 12.97 35.15
C SER A 16 -4.07 11.80 34.33
N ALA A 17 -4.98 10.92 33.90
CA ALA A 17 -4.71 9.98 32.85
C ALA A 17 -4.29 10.84 31.63
N ALA A 18 -2.99 11.00 31.45
CA ALA A 18 -2.44 11.56 30.27
C ALA A 18 -2.80 10.57 29.15
N HIS A 19 -3.94 10.80 28.48
CA HIS A 19 -4.14 10.22 27.18
C HIS A 19 -2.95 10.71 26.35
N ALA A 20 -2.04 9.80 26.04
CA ALA A 20 -0.96 10.10 25.12
C ALA A 20 -1.62 10.32 23.75
N ALA A 21 -2.06 11.55 23.51
CA ALA A 21 -2.60 11.94 22.21
C ALA A 21 -1.58 11.55 21.15
N THR A 22 -2.04 10.92 20.08
CA THR A 22 -1.21 10.58 18.92
C THR A 22 -0.42 11.83 18.53
N PRO A 23 0.91 11.72 18.27
CA PRO A 23 1.69 12.86 17.82
C PRO A 23 1.03 13.51 16.61
N PRO A 24 0.99 14.86 16.50
CA PRO A 24 0.19 15.56 15.49
C PRO A 24 0.57 15.23 14.03
N ASN A 25 1.71 14.59 13.80
CA ASN A 25 2.19 14.17 12.48
C ASN A 25 2.07 12.65 12.26
N THR A 26 1.36 11.94 13.13
CA THR A 26 1.19 10.49 13.06
C THR A 26 -0.29 10.17 12.87
N LEU A 27 -0.61 9.26 11.99
CA LEU A 27 -1.94 8.67 11.82
C LEU A 27 -1.97 7.29 12.44
N VAL A 28 -2.90 7.02 13.32
CA VAL A 28 -3.13 5.69 13.90
C VAL A 28 -4.36 5.06 13.25
N VAL A 29 -4.15 3.92 12.60
CA VAL A 29 -5.21 3.14 11.95
C VAL A 29 -5.41 1.84 12.75
N ALA A 30 -6.64 1.56 13.16
CA ALA A 30 -7.02 0.29 13.77
C ALA A 30 -7.72 -0.60 12.73
N GLN A 31 -7.14 -1.75 12.42
CA GLN A 31 -7.73 -2.76 11.50
C GLN A 31 -7.23 -4.16 11.87
N GLY A 32 -7.83 -5.22 11.29
CA GLY A 32 -7.26 -6.56 11.35
C GLY A 32 -6.04 -6.65 10.44
N LEU A 33 -5.00 -7.36 10.86
CA LEU A 33 -3.78 -7.63 10.08
C LEU A 33 -3.45 -9.13 10.02
N ASP A 34 -4.31 -9.96 10.57
CA ASP A 34 -4.04 -11.40 10.72
C ASP A 34 -4.14 -12.16 9.38
N ASP A 35 -4.75 -11.54 8.36
CA ASP A 35 -4.83 -12.06 7.00
C ASP A 35 -3.56 -11.83 6.18
N ILE A 36 -2.64 -10.97 6.62
CA ILE A 36 -1.45 -10.62 5.84
C ILE A 36 -0.48 -11.80 5.73
N VAL A 37 -0.34 -12.32 4.52
CA VAL A 37 0.67 -13.32 4.16
C VAL A 37 1.95 -12.66 3.68
N SER A 38 1.84 -11.55 2.95
CA SER A 38 2.96 -10.86 2.34
C SER A 38 2.67 -9.39 2.08
N LEU A 39 3.68 -8.53 2.18
CA LEU A 39 3.65 -7.15 1.70
C LEU A 39 4.46 -6.95 0.40
N ASP A 40 4.98 -8.05 -0.16
CA ASP A 40 5.53 -8.07 -1.52
C ASP A 40 4.41 -7.90 -2.54
N PRO A 41 4.42 -6.87 -3.42
CA PRO A 41 3.38 -6.69 -4.43
C PRO A 41 3.14 -7.90 -5.33
N ALA A 42 4.17 -8.71 -5.58
CA ALA A 42 4.05 -9.92 -6.41
C ALA A 42 3.29 -11.06 -5.72
N GLU A 43 3.06 -10.97 -4.40
CA GLU A 43 2.39 -12.02 -3.61
C GLU A 43 1.20 -11.47 -2.79
N ALA A 44 1.16 -10.17 -2.51
CA ALA A 44 0.11 -9.51 -1.72
C ALA A 44 -1.27 -9.66 -2.39
N ASN A 45 -2.15 -10.42 -1.78
CA ASN A 45 -3.49 -10.70 -2.32
C ASN A 45 -4.61 -10.60 -1.25
N GLU A 46 -4.26 -10.58 0.02
CA GLU A 46 -5.18 -10.43 1.12
C GLU A 46 -5.64 -8.96 1.23
N LEU A 47 -6.84 -8.74 1.78
CA LEU A 47 -7.43 -7.41 1.87
C LEU A 47 -6.51 -6.41 2.58
N SER A 48 -5.96 -6.77 3.74
CA SER A 48 -5.07 -5.88 4.50
C SER A 48 -3.75 -5.62 3.79
N SER A 49 -3.22 -6.60 3.02
CA SER A 49 -2.05 -6.43 2.17
C SER A 49 -2.35 -5.44 1.03
N ILE A 50 -3.45 -5.64 0.29
CA ILE A 50 -3.88 -4.78 -0.82
C ILE A 50 -4.14 -3.35 -0.35
N GLN A 51 -4.66 -3.15 0.86
CA GLN A 51 -4.87 -1.83 1.46
C GLN A 51 -3.57 -1.13 1.89
N THR A 52 -2.51 -1.89 2.19
CA THR A 52 -1.23 -1.36 2.67
C THR A 52 -0.26 -1.06 1.53
N VAL A 53 -0.17 -1.96 0.55
CA VAL A 53 0.76 -1.88 -0.60
C VAL A 53 0.73 -0.53 -1.33
N PRO A 54 -0.42 0.12 -1.60
CA PRO A 54 -0.46 1.42 -2.28
C PRO A 54 0.21 2.58 -1.52
N SER A 55 0.40 2.45 -0.20
CA SER A 55 1.16 3.43 0.57
C SER A 55 2.67 3.31 0.35
N LEU A 56 3.14 2.10 0.04
CA LEU A 56 4.55 1.73 -0.10
C LEU A 56 5.05 1.79 -1.54
N TYR A 57 4.17 1.50 -2.50
CA TYR A 57 4.54 1.31 -3.90
C TYR A 57 3.64 2.14 -4.83
N GLN A 58 4.21 2.54 -5.94
CA GLN A 58 3.46 3.15 -7.04
C GLN A 58 3.50 2.22 -8.28
N ARG A 59 2.55 2.45 -9.17
CA ARG A 59 2.38 1.78 -10.46
C ARG A 59 2.65 2.77 -11.57
N LEU A 60 2.71 2.31 -12.80
CA LEU A 60 2.81 3.20 -13.96
C LEU A 60 1.60 4.13 -14.06
N VAL A 61 0.43 3.56 -13.83
CA VAL A 61 -0.88 4.22 -13.96
C VAL A 61 -1.81 3.81 -12.80
N GLN A 62 -2.86 4.56 -12.59
CA GLN A 62 -3.89 4.26 -11.58
C GLN A 62 -5.27 4.72 -12.06
N PRO A 63 -6.37 4.18 -11.51
CA PRO A 63 -7.69 4.77 -11.68
C PRO A 63 -7.72 6.19 -11.11
N ASP A 64 -8.45 7.09 -11.77
CA ASP A 64 -8.71 8.42 -11.22
C ASP A 64 -9.57 8.30 -9.96
N ARG A 65 -9.28 9.14 -8.97
CA ARG A 65 -9.95 9.09 -7.68
C ARG A 65 -11.44 9.37 -7.75
N ASP A 66 -11.80 10.34 -8.60
CA ASP A 66 -13.19 10.84 -8.67
C ASP A 66 -13.97 10.16 -9.81
N ASN A 67 -13.27 9.58 -10.78
CA ASN A 67 -13.81 8.80 -11.88
C ASN A 67 -12.98 7.53 -12.14
N PRO A 68 -13.24 6.42 -11.43
CA PRO A 68 -12.44 5.20 -11.51
C PRO A 68 -12.37 4.54 -12.90
N GLU A 69 -13.28 4.88 -13.82
CA GLU A 69 -13.24 4.40 -15.20
C GLU A 69 -12.09 5.05 -16.00
N LYS A 70 -11.62 6.20 -15.55
CA LYS A 70 -10.51 6.92 -16.16
C LYS A 70 -9.19 6.49 -15.54
N ILE A 71 -8.24 6.08 -16.38
CA ILE A 71 -6.87 5.80 -15.96
C ILE A 71 -6.02 7.08 -16.05
N THR A 72 -5.24 7.34 -15.01
CA THR A 72 -4.35 8.50 -14.89
C THR A 72 -2.90 8.07 -14.69
N PRO A 73 -1.92 8.89 -15.16
CA PRO A 73 -0.51 8.59 -15.01
C PRO A 73 -0.04 8.75 -13.55
N VAL A 74 0.88 7.86 -13.11
CA VAL A 74 1.55 7.95 -11.79
C VAL A 74 3.05 8.02 -11.98
N LEU A 75 3.73 6.88 -12.23
CA LEU A 75 5.14 6.83 -12.60
C LEU A 75 5.35 7.06 -14.10
N ALA A 76 4.36 6.70 -14.92
CA ALA A 76 4.33 7.16 -16.30
C ALA A 76 4.13 8.69 -16.36
N GLU A 77 4.81 9.35 -17.27
CA GLU A 77 4.52 10.73 -17.70
C GLU A 77 3.38 10.70 -18.73
N SER A 78 3.47 9.77 -19.67
CA SER A 78 2.51 9.54 -20.76
C SER A 78 2.65 8.12 -21.30
N TRP A 79 1.68 7.73 -22.11
CA TRP A 79 1.76 6.51 -22.92
C TRP A 79 1.09 6.70 -24.28
N ASP A 80 1.53 5.88 -25.22
CA ASP A 80 0.92 5.72 -26.52
C ASP A 80 0.54 4.24 -26.74
N ALA A 81 -0.66 4.01 -27.28
CA ALA A 81 -1.22 2.68 -27.43
C ALA A 81 -1.44 2.34 -28.89
N ASP A 82 -0.83 1.26 -29.37
CA ASP A 82 -1.12 0.66 -30.66
C ASP A 82 -1.95 -0.63 -30.44
N ALA A 83 -3.25 -0.54 -30.70
CA ALA A 83 -4.16 -1.66 -30.56
C ALA A 83 -3.89 -2.79 -31.57
N ALA A 84 -3.43 -2.47 -32.79
CA ALA A 84 -3.14 -3.45 -33.81
C ALA A 84 -1.86 -4.22 -33.49
N ALA A 85 -0.84 -3.53 -33.02
CA ALA A 85 0.41 -4.15 -32.57
C ALA A 85 0.32 -4.74 -31.15
N LYS A 86 -0.77 -4.49 -30.42
CA LYS A 86 -0.94 -4.87 -29.01
C LYS A 86 0.23 -4.37 -28.14
N THR A 87 0.55 -3.07 -28.25
CA THR A 87 1.67 -2.45 -27.55
C THR A 87 1.26 -1.19 -26.79
N LEU A 88 1.95 -0.94 -25.69
CA LEU A 88 1.99 0.34 -24.99
C LEU A 88 3.42 0.83 -24.98
N THR A 89 3.67 2.00 -25.57
CA THR A 89 4.94 2.72 -25.38
C THR A 89 4.75 3.69 -24.23
N ILE A 90 5.50 3.50 -23.16
CA ILE A 90 5.35 4.25 -21.91
C ILE A 90 6.59 5.11 -21.70
N LYS A 91 6.37 6.41 -21.48
CA LYS A 91 7.38 7.36 -21.06
C LYS A 91 7.30 7.54 -19.54
N LEU A 92 8.39 7.31 -18.85
CA LEU A 92 8.49 7.46 -17.39
C LEU A 92 8.80 8.91 -17.03
N LYS A 93 8.37 9.36 -15.85
CA LYS A 93 8.76 10.65 -15.28
C LYS A 93 10.28 10.66 -15.02
N PRO A 94 11.03 11.63 -15.56
CA PRO A 94 12.48 11.60 -15.54
C PRO A 94 13.09 11.81 -14.14
N ASP A 95 12.35 12.43 -13.24
CA ASP A 95 12.75 12.75 -11.86
C ASP A 95 12.21 11.76 -10.81
N ALA A 96 11.49 10.71 -11.25
CA ALA A 96 10.95 9.71 -10.36
C ALA A 96 12.06 8.92 -9.65
N LYS A 97 11.90 8.75 -8.33
CA LYS A 97 12.87 8.04 -7.48
C LYS A 97 12.16 7.10 -6.52
N PHE A 98 12.84 6.04 -6.16
CA PHE A 98 12.46 5.17 -5.07
C PHE A 98 12.76 5.80 -3.70
N SER A 99 12.20 5.24 -2.65
CA SER A 99 12.47 5.64 -1.26
C SER A 99 13.93 5.40 -0.83
N SER A 100 14.67 4.59 -1.56
CA SER A 100 16.11 4.40 -1.44
C SER A 100 16.94 5.59 -1.96
N GLY A 101 16.32 6.45 -2.78
CA GLY A 101 16.98 7.52 -3.53
C GLY A 101 17.45 7.08 -4.92
N ASN A 102 17.40 5.81 -5.28
CA ASN A 102 17.72 5.34 -6.62
C ASN A 102 16.73 5.93 -7.64
N PRO A 103 17.19 6.35 -8.83
CA PRO A 103 16.29 6.78 -9.91
C PRO A 103 15.47 5.60 -10.42
N LEU A 104 14.21 5.87 -10.78
CA LEU A 104 13.35 4.90 -11.42
C LEU A 104 13.65 4.85 -12.92
N ARG A 105 13.83 3.65 -13.46
CA ARG A 105 14.24 3.39 -14.83
C ARG A 105 13.35 2.34 -15.49
N PRO A 106 13.36 2.22 -16.82
CA PRO A 106 12.69 1.13 -17.53
C PRO A 106 13.07 -0.27 -17.03
N GLU A 107 14.33 -0.47 -16.62
CA GLU A 107 14.80 -1.74 -16.08
C GLU A 107 14.04 -2.16 -14.82
N ASP A 108 13.70 -1.21 -13.94
CA ASP A 108 12.92 -1.50 -12.74
C ASP A 108 11.51 -1.98 -13.07
N VAL A 109 10.89 -1.41 -14.12
CA VAL A 109 9.57 -1.86 -14.60
C VAL A 109 9.67 -3.27 -15.19
N ILE A 110 10.66 -3.51 -16.05
CA ILE A 110 10.93 -4.82 -16.67
C ILE A 110 11.18 -5.85 -15.57
N PHE A 111 12.03 -5.54 -14.62
CA PHE A 111 12.32 -6.41 -13.47
C PHE A 111 11.05 -6.72 -12.67
N SER A 112 10.25 -5.69 -12.33
CA SER A 112 9.05 -5.84 -11.50
C SER A 112 8.02 -6.76 -12.13
N TYR A 113 7.75 -6.62 -13.43
CA TYR A 113 6.77 -7.46 -14.11
C TYR A 113 7.32 -8.86 -14.38
N THR A 114 8.60 -8.96 -14.76
CA THR A 114 9.25 -10.25 -14.97
C THR A 114 9.24 -11.07 -13.68
N ARG A 115 9.61 -10.48 -12.53
CA ARG A 115 9.59 -11.18 -11.26
C ARG A 115 8.18 -11.60 -10.84
N ALA A 116 7.18 -10.73 -11.00
CA ALA A 116 5.80 -11.03 -10.61
C ALA A 116 5.23 -12.20 -11.40
N VAL A 117 5.45 -12.23 -12.71
CA VAL A 117 5.00 -13.31 -13.61
C VAL A 117 5.79 -14.60 -13.36
N THR A 118 7.11 -14.51 -13.14
CA THR A 118 7.97 -15.69 -12.93
C THR A 118 7.76 -16.33 -11.56
N LEU A 119 7.58 -15.54 -10.50
CA LEU A 119 7.21 -16.04 -9.18
C LEU A 119 5.85 -16.73 -9.17
N ASN A 120 4.96 -16.31 -10.04
CA ASN A 120 3.63 -16.88 -10.25
C ASN A 120 2.87 -17.14 -8.94
N LYS A 121 2.92 -16.16 -8.02
CA LYS A 121 2.17 -16.19 -6.76
C LYS A 121 0.69 -15.86 -7.00
N SER A 122 -0.14 -15.94 -5.94
CA SER A 122 -1.59 -15.82 -6.06
C SER A 122 -2.10 -14.69 -6.98
N PRO A 123 -1.64 -13.42 -6.90
CA PRO A 123 -2.17 -12.37 -7.76
C PRO A 123 -1.63 -12.37 -9.21
N ALA A 124 -0.68 -13.26 -9.55
CA ALA A 124 -0.03 -13.26 -10.88
C ALA A 124 -1.03 -13.51 -12.02
N PHE A 125 -2.14 -14.21 -11.74
CA PHE A 125 -3.19 -14.45 -12.74
C PHE A 125 -3.69 -13.14 -13.38
N ILE A 126 -3.63 -12.02 -12.69
CA ILE A 126 -4.05 -10.70 -13.21
C ILE A 126 -3.14 -10.25 -14.35
N LEU A 127 -1.81 -10.35 -14.18
CA LEU A 127 -0.85 -10.04 -15.25
C LEU A 127 -0.90 -11.10 -16.37
N ASN A 128 -1.16 -12.37 -16.02
CA ASN A 128 -1.24 -13.46 -16.99
C ASN A 128 -2.41 -13.28 -17.97
N VAL A 129 -3.44 -12.47 -17.66
CA VAL A 129 -4.50 -12.08 -18.62
C VAL A 129 -3.91 -11.39 -19.88
N LEU A 130 -2.74 -10.76 -19.77
CA LEU A 130 -2.03 -10.18 -20.92
C LEU A 130 -1.37 -11.25 -21.82
N GLY A 131 -1.49 -12.53 -21.48
CA GLY A 131 -0.80 -13.62 -22.15
C GLY A 131 0.67 -13.72 -21.75
N TRP A 132 1.04 -13.12 -20.62
CA TRP A 132 2.39 -13.19 -20.06
C TRP A 132 2.55 -14.42 -19.18
N ASP A 133 3.68 -15.09 -19.36
CA ASP A 133 4.13 -16.20 -18.51
C ASP A 133 5.66 -16.19 -18.38
N ALA A 134 6.21 -17.07 -17.54
CA ALA A 134 7.65 -17.12 -17.29
C ALA A 134 8.48 -17.43 -18.55
N SER A 135 7.89 -18.06 -19.57
CA SER A 135 8.59 -18.43 -20.80
C SER A 135 8.68 -17.30 -21.82
N ASN A 136 7.76 -16.34 -21.76
CA ASN A 136 7.65 -15.29 -22.80
C ASN A 136 7.90 -13.87 -22.27
N ILE A 137 7.70 -13.59 -20.99
CA ILE A 137 7.71 -12.23 -20.43
C ILE A 137 8.96 -11.42 -20.81
N ALA A 138 10.12 -12.03 -20.83
CA ALA A 138 11.38 -11.36 -21.18
C ALA A 138 11.37 -10.76 -22.59
N SER A 139 10.60 -11.34 -23.53
CA SER A 139 10.46 -10.84 -24.90
C SER A 139 9.38 -9.78 -25.06
N GLN A 140 8.45 -9.68 -24.08
CA GLN A 140 7.31 -8.76 -24.14
C GLN A 140 7.66 -7.35 -23.63
N LEU A 141 8.74 -7.20 -22.90
CA LEU A 141 9.14 -5.96 -22.26
C LEU A 141 10.45 -5.47 -22.85
N LYS A 142 10.48 -4.25 -23.41
CA LYS A 142 11.70 -3.74 -24.06
C LYS A 142 12.00 -2.31 -23.60
N LYS A 143 13.23 -2.07 -23.13
CA LYS A 143 13.76 -0.72 -22.99
C LYS A 143 13.94 -0.10 -24.38
N VAL A 144 13.48 1.14 -24.56
CA VAL A 144 13.70 1.95 -25.77
C VAL A 144 14.83 2.93 -25.54
N ASP A 145 14.78 3.66 -24.42
CA ASP A 145 15.81 4.59 -23.95
C ASP A 145 15.81 4.65 -22.41
N ASP A 146 16.46 5.65 -21.80
CA ASP A 146 16.62 5.74 -20.35
C ASP A 146 15.32 6.08 -19.60
N HIS A 147 14.27 6.50 -20.31
CA HIS A 147 12.97 6.85 -19.74
C HIS A 147 11.79 6.24 -20.48
N THR A 148 12.04 5.45 -21.53
CA THR A 148 10.98 4.90 -22.38
C THR A 148 11.11 3.38 -22.46
N LEU A 149 9.98 2.71 -22.32
CA LEU A 149 9.86 1.27 -22.55
C LEU A 149 8.62 0.95 -23.37
N THR A 150 8.65 -0.20 -24.03
CA THR A 150 7.49 -0.76 -24.72
C THR A 150 7.08 -2.05 -24.03
N LEU A 151 5.79 -2.17 -23.77
CA LEU A 151 5.11 -3.37 -23.29
C LEU A 151 4.30 -3.94 -24.45
N HIS A 152 4.45 -5.23 -24.71
CA HIS A 152 3.65 -5.96 -25.68
C HIS A 152 2.88 -7.07 -24.97
N TRP A 153 1.65 -7.36 -25.40
CA TRP A 153 0.86 -8.47 -24.89
C TRP A 153 0.38 -9.36 -26.03
N THR A 154 0.17 -10.66 -25.74
CA THR A 154 -0.20 -11.66 -26.74
C THR A 154 -1.69 -11.98 -26.72
N ALA A 155 -2.37 -11.75 -25.60
CA ALA A 155 -3.80 -12.01 -25.46
C ALA A 155 -4.66 -11.08 -26.31
N ASP A 156 -5.90 -11.47 -26.56
CA ASP A 156 -6.85 -10.65 -27.30
C ASP A 156 -7.62 -9.71 -26.37
N VAL A 157 -6.90 -8.72 -25.84
CA VAL A 157 -7.43 -7.70 -24.96
C VAL A 157 -7.14 -6.31 -25.50
N SER A 158 -8.03 -5.35 -25.22
CA SER A 158 -7.85 -3.96 -25.66
C SER A 158 -6.78 -3.24 -24.84
N PRO A 159 -6.20 -2.14 -25.37
CA PRO A 159 -5.27 -1.31 -24.59
C PRO A 159 -5.86 -0.79 -23.27
N SER A 160 -7.16 -0.52 -23.21
CA SER A 160 -7.79 -0.06 -21.98
C SER A 160 -7.83 -1.17 -20.91
N VAL A 161 -8.06 -2.42 -21.33
CA VAL A 161 -7.95 -3.58 -20.40
C VAL A 161 -6.51 -3.74 -19.93
N ALA A 162 -5.53 -3.62 -20.82
CA ALA A 162 -4.12 -3.67 -20.43
C ALA A 162 -3.76 -2.59 -19.40
N LEU A 163 -4.20 -1.34 -19.61
CA LEU A 163 -3.99 -0.25 -18.66
C LEU A 163 -4.67 -0.53 -17.31
N ASN A 164 -5.88 -1.08 -17.30
CA ASN A 164 -6.56 -1.46 -16.05
C ASN A 164 -5.79 -2.54 -15.30
N ILE A 165 -5.26 -3.55 -16.00
CA ILE A 165 -4.40 -4.58 -15.40
C ILE A 165 -3.15 -3.94 -14.80
N LEU A 166 -2.48 -3.04 -15.52
CA LEU A 166 -1.29 -2.32 -15.05
C LEU A 166 -1.59 -1.31 -13.92
N SER A 167 -2.84 -1.03 -13.63
CA SER A 167 -3.28 -0.20 -12.52
C SER A 167 -3.52 -0.98 -11.23
N THR A 168 -3.40 -2.31 -11.24
CA THR A 168 -3.64 -3.19 -10.08
C THR A 168 -2.41 -3.26 -9.15
N PRO A 169 -2.58 -3.62 -7.87
CA PRO A 169 -1.47 -3.68 -6.90
C PRO A 169 -0.30 -4.56 -7.31
N ILE A 170 -0.53 -5.69 -7.99
CA ILE A 170 0.56 -6.56 -8.47
C ILE A 170 1.47 -5.87 -9.49
N ALA A 171 0.97 -4.88 -10.22
CA ALA A 171 1.75 -4.09 -11.17
C ALA A 171 2.57 -2.96 -10.51
N SER A 172 2.78 -3.01 -9.21
CA SER A 172 3.64 -2.08 -8.48
C SER A 172 5.10 -2.24 -8.88
N ILE A 173 5.80 -1.11 -8.97
CA ILE A 173 7.22 -1.10 -9.38
C ILE A 173 8.09 -1.14 -8.13
N VAL A 174 9.07 -2.05 -8.13
CA VAL A 174 10.07 -2.21 -7.07
C VAL A 174 11.45 -1.76 -7.56
N ASP A 175 12.27 -1.24 -6.67
CA ASP A 175 13.67 -0.88 -6.90
C ASP A 175 14.49 -2.15 -7.14
N GLU A 176 14.80 -2.44 -8.40
CA GLU A 176 15.57 -3.61 -8.81
C GLU A 176 16.90 -3.72 -8.04
N LYS A 177 17.63 -2.61 -7.92
CA LYS A 177 18.94 -2.58 -7.26
C LYS A 177 18.84 -2.95 -5.78
N GLN A 178 17.83 -2.42 -5.08
CA GLN A 178 17.63 -2.72 -3.67
C GLN A 178 17.16 -4.18 -3.48
N VAL A 179 16.27 -4.65 -4.32
CA VAL A 179 15.78 -6.04 -4.28
C VAL A 179 16.87 -7.03 -4.61
N ALA A 180 17.66 -6.79 -5.67
CA ALA A 180 18.75 -7.67 -6.09
C ALA A 180 19.81 -7.90 -4.99
N ALA A 181 20.05 -6.88 -4.16
CA ALA A 181 20.96 -7.00 -3.00
C ALA A 181 20.43 -7.93 -1.89
N ASN A 182 19.15 -8.33 -1.95
CA ASN A 182 18.46 -9.13 -0.93
C ASN A 182 17.88 -10.45 -1.48
N VAL A 183 18.22 -10.82 -2.72
CA VAL A 183 17.81 -12.09 -3.32
C VAL A 183 18.45 -13.28 -2.59
N LYS A 184 17.65 -14.31 -2.32
CA LYS A 184 18.09 -15.60 -1.78
C LYS A 184 17.55 -16.73 -2.65
N ASP A 185 18.37 -17.70 -2.97
CA ASP A 185 17.95 -18.91 -3.70
C ASP A 185 17.14 -18.62 -4.98
N ASN A 186 17.47 -17.56 -5.71
CA ASN A 186 16.77 -17.08 -6.90
C ASN A 186 15.29 -16.71 -6.68
N ASP A 187 14.92 -16.31 -5.46
CA ASP A 187 13.56 -15.92 -5.08
C ASP A 187 13.12 -14.53 -5.57
N PHE A 188 13.92 -13.87 -6.40
CA PHE A 188 13.68 -12.49 -6.84
C PHE A 188 13.41 -11.52 -5.68
N GLY A 189 13.97 -11.76 -4.49
CA GLY A 189 13.82 -10.97 -3.28
C GLY A 189 12.45 -11.10 -2.60
N ASN A 190 11.64 -12.11 -2.95
CA ASN A 190 10.31 -12.32 -2.38
C ASN A 190 10.35 -12.46 -0.86
N ALA A 191 11.22 -13.30 -0.31
CA ALA A 191 11.33 -13.49 1.13
C ALA A 191 11.66 -12.20 1.88
N TRP A 192 12.49 -11.34 1.30
CA TRP A 192 12.85 -10.06 1.90
C TRP A 192 11.70 -9.05 1.81
N LEU A 193 11.04 -8.95 0.65
CA LEU A 193 9.93 -8.01 0.41
C LEU A 193 8.66 -8.33 1.23
N LYS A 194 8.52 -9.55 1.76
CA LYS A 194 7.43 -9.86 2.70
C LYS A 194 7.42 -8.93 3.91
N MET A 195 8.61 -8.51 4.36
CA MET A 195 8.82 -7.79 5.61
C MET A 195 9.45 -6.40 5.40
N HIS A 196 9.81 -6.04 4.16
CA HIS A 196 10.47 -4.79 3.79
C HIS A 196 9.81 -4.16 2.58
N SER A 197 10.09 -2.88 2.33
CA SER A 197 9.60 -2.20 1.13
C SER A 197 10.75 -1.65 0.30
N ALA A 198 10.61 -1.73 -1.02
CA ALA A 198 11.52 -1.19 -2.01
C ALA A 198 10.74 -0.41 -3.07
N GLY A 199 9.83 0.44 -2.65
CA GLY A 199 8.94 1.18 -3.54
C GLY A 199 9.21 2.68 -3.59
N SER A 200 8.37 3.37 -4.36
CA SER A 200 8.35 4.82 -4.53
C SER A 200 7.12 5.48 -3.91
N GLY A 201 6.35 4.75 -3.10
CA GLY A 201 5.14 5.26 -2.48
C GLY A 201 5.35 6.48 -1.58
N ALA A 202 4.25 7.09 -1.15
CA ALA A 202 4.30 8.23 -0.22
C ALA A 202 4.93 7.88 1.13
N PHE A 203 4.93 6.60 1.48
CA PHE A 203 5.55 6.06 2.69
C PHE A 203 6.47 4.90 2.35
N LYS A 204 7.42 4.63 3.24
CA LYS A 204 8.25 3.42 3.26
C LYS A 204 8.01 2.68 4.56
N MET A 205 8.18 1.38 4.54
CA MET A 205 8.01 0.55 5.72
C MET A 205 9.20 0.71 6.66
N ARG A 206 8.93 1.14 7.88
CA ARG A 206 9.93 1.21 8.94
C ARG A 206 9.98 -0.11 9.71
N VAL A 207 8.82 -0.65 10.06
CA VAL A 207 8.70 -1.90 10.83
C VAL A 207 7.41 -2.60 10.42
N TYR A 208 7.48 -3.90 10.24
CA TYR A 208 6.33 -4.79 10.24
C TYR A 208 6.55 -5.86 11.32
N GLN A 209 5.67 -5.87 12.29
CA GLN A 209 5.57 -6.91 13.31
C GLN A 209 4.29 -7.70 13.06
N PRO A 210 4.37 -8.93 12.52
CA PRO A 210 3.20 -9.76 12.25
C PRO A 210 2.28 -9.86 13.46
N HIS A 211 0.98 -9.79 13.23
CA HIS A 211 -0.07 -9.82 14.26
C HIS A 211 -0.02 -8.69 15.30
N GLN A 212 0.83 -7.68 15.12
CA GLN A 212 0.92 -6.55 16.04
C GLN A 212 0.71 -5.21 15.38
N ALA A 213 1.61 -4.82 14.47
CA ALA A 213 1.53 -3.52 13.82
C ALA A 213 2.40 -3.42 12.57
N ILE A 214 2.03 -2.48 11.69
CA ILE A 214 2.88 -1.95 10.63
C ILE A 214 3.15 -0.49 10.93
N VAL A 215 4.42 -0.08 10.91
CA VAL A 215 4.83 1.32 11.06
C VAL A 215 5.41 1.79 9.74
N LEU A 216 4.79 2.81 9.18
CA LEU A 216 5.23 3.47 7.97
C LEU A 216 5.82 4.84 8.33
N GLU A 217 6.89 5.24 7.65
CA GLU A 217 7.45 6.58 7.73
C GLU A 217 7.40 7.29 6.38
N ALA A 218 7.32 8.60 6.42
CA ALA A 218 7.24 9.44 5.22
C ALA A 218 8.40 9.17 4.27
N ASN A 219 8.11 9.03 2.99
CA ASN A 219 9.10 9.05 1.93
C ASN A 219 9.30 10.49 1.48
N GLU A 220 10.36 11.13 1.95
CA GLU A 220 10.68 12.52 1.60
C GLU A 220 11.04 12.69 0.10
N SER A 221 11.37 11.58 -0.58
CA SER A 221 11.69 11.55 -2.01
C SER A 221 10.53 11.09 -2.88
N ALA A 222 9.30 10.99 -2.33
CA ALA A 222 8.16 10.47 -3.06
C ALA A 222 7.89 11.28 -4.35
N PRO A 223 7.75 10.64 -5.51
CA PRO A 223 7.27 11.29 -6.72
C PRO A 223 5.88 11.92 -6.47
N GLY A 224 5.77 13.23 -6.61
CA GLY A 224 4.57 13.98 -6.25
C GLY A 224 4.68 14.77 -4.94
N GLY A 225 5.82 14.69 -4.26
CA GLY A 225 6.16 15.43 -3.05
C GLY A 225 6.00 14.65 -1.76
N ALA A 226 6.69 15.09 -0.72
CA ALA A 226 6.62 14.49 0.60
C ALA A 226 5.21 14.56 1.20
N PRO A 227 4.73 13.50 1.85
CA PRO A 227 3.42 13.51 2.50
C PRO A 227 3.41 14.46 3.71
N LYS A 228 2.23 15.00 4.05
CA LYS A 228 2.07 15.87 5.21
C LYS A 228 2.29 15.14 6.54
N LEU A 229 1.89 13.89 6.60
CA LEU A 229 2.10 13.03 7.77
C LEU A 229 3.53 12.49 7.77
N LYS A 230 4.15 12.43 8.94
CA LYS A 230 5.48 11.85 9.13
C LYS A 230 5.45 10.33 9.35
N SER A 231 4.35 9.82 9.87
CA SER A 231 4.20 8.39 10.17
C SER A 231 2.75 7.92 10.08
N ILE A 232 2.58 6.65 9.77
CA ILE A 232 1.32 5.92 9.90
C ILE A 232 1.61 4.68 10.75
N ILE A 233 0.81 4.46 11.79
CA ILE A 233 0.85 3.25 12.60
C ILE A 233 -0.44 2.48 12.35
N ILE A 234 -0.34 1.32 11.74
CA ILE A 234 -1.47 0.42 11.52
C ILE A 234 -1.41 -0.63 12.63
N LYS A 235 -2.31 -0.54 13.59
CA LYS A 235 -2.41 -1.47 14.73
C LYS A 235 -3.27 -2.67 14.37
N ASN A 236 -2.79 -3.87 14.70
CA ASN A 236 -3.63 -5.05 14.61
C ASN A 236 -4.67 -5.04 15.74
N VAL A 237 -5.92 -4.91 15.36
CA VAL A 237 -7.07 -4.96 16.27
C VAL A 237 -8.15 -5.82 15.60
N PRO A 238 -8.09 -7.16 15.76
CA PRO A 238 -8.96 -8.09 15.06
C PRO A 238 -10.46 -7.88 15.36
N ASP A 239 -10.79 -7.53 16.61
CA ASP A 239 -12.18 -7.37 17.04
C ASP A 239 -12.76 -6.00 16.63
N PRO A 240 -13.88 -5.96 15.86
CA PRO A 240 -14.52 -4.71 15.43
C PRO A 240 -15.04 -3.82 16.57
N ALA A 241 -15.48 -4.42 17.69
CA ALA A 241 -15.94 -3.65 18.83
C ALA A 241 -14.79 -2.92 19.53
N SER A 242 -13.63 -3.56 19.60
CA SER A 242 -12.39 -2.95 20.10
C SER A 242 -11.94 -1.81 19.18
N ARG A 243 -11.99 -1.97 17.85
CA ARG A 243 -11.70 -0.88 16.90
C ARG A 243 -12.63 0.32 17.12
N ARG A 244 -13.93 0.07 17.33
CA ARG A 244 -14.91 1.14 17.66
C ARG A 244 -14.52 1.88 18.94
N LEU A 245 -14.14 1.16 19.98
CA LEU A 245 -13.75 1.77 21.27
C LEU A 245 -12.54 2.69 21.11
N LEU A 246 -11.51 2.25 20.37
CA LEU A 246 -10.30 3.06 20.11
C LEU A 246 -10.64 4.39 19.42
N ILE A 247 -11.57 4.39 18.45
CA ILE A 247 -12.07 5.63 17.83
C ILE A 247 -12.78 6.52 18.86
N GLN A 248 -13.66 5.96 19.69
CA GLN A 248 -14.41 6.71 20.69
C GLN A 248 -13.52 7.33 21.77
N GLN A 249 -12.40 6.68 22.09
CA GLN A 249 -11.42 7.14 23.08
C GLN A 249 -10.37 8.10 22.50
N GLY A 250 -10.28 8.20 21.16
CA GLY A 250 -9.24 8.98 20.48
C GLY A 250 -7.87 8.30 20.43
N ASP A 251 -7.80 6.98 20.70
CA ASP A 251 -6.58 6.16 20.64
C ASP A 251 -6.28 5.65 19.22
N ALA A 252 -7.21 5.83 18.30
CA ALA A 252 -7.05 5.65 16.86
C ALA A 252 -7.76 6.79 16.11
N ASP A 253 -7.16 7.20 14.98
CA ASP A 253 -7.70 8.23 14.11
C ASP A 253 -8.63 7.64 13.04
N VAL A 254 -8.37 6.39 12.64
CA VAL A 254 -9.15 5.65 11.65
C VAL A 254 -9.42 4.24 12.16
N ALA A 255 -10.66 3.78 12.03
CA ALA A 255 -11.01 2.36 12.15
C ALA A 255 -11.59 1.87 10.82
N ARG A 256 -11.09 0.74 10.34
CA ARG A 256 -11.53 0.11 9.09
C ARG A 256 -12.35 -1.14 9.38
N ASP A 257 -13.12 -1.56 8.38
CA ASP A 257 -13.82 -2.86 8.35
C ASP A 257 -14.74 -3.06 9.57
N LEU A 258 -15.50 -2.01 9.89
CA LEU A 258 -16.51 -2.05 10.93
C LEU A 258 -17.82 -2.60 10.36
N GLY A 259 -18.42 -3.54 11.06
CA GLY A 259 -19.76 -4.04 10.74
C GLY A 259 -20.86 -2.99 10.98
N ALA A 260 -22.05 -3.24 10.42
CA ALA A 260 -23.19 -2.32 10.46
C ALA A 260 -23.56 -1.88 11.89
N ASP A 261 -23.49 -2.78 12.88
CA ASP A 261 -23.79 -2.47 14.28
C ASP A 261 -22.78 -1.48 14.87
N GLN A 262 -21.50 -1.64 14.55
CA GLN A 262 -20.43 -0.75 15.02
C GLN A 262 -20.53 0.63 14.37
N ILE A 263 -20.85 0.66 13.07
CA ILE A 263 -21.09 1.88 12.31
C ILE A 263 -22.31 2.63 12.89
N SER A 264 -23.41 1.93 13.14
CA SER A 264 -24.61 2.50 13.74
C SER A 264 -24.30 3.12 15.11
N ALA A 265 -23.52 2.43 15.94
CA ALA A 265 -23.12 2.91 17.26
C ALA A 265 -22.21 4.15 17.24
N LEU A 266 -21.50 4.40 16.13
CA LEU A 266 -20.64 5.57 15.91
C LEU A 266 -21.37 6.74 15.25
N SER A 267 -22.46 6.47 14.52
CA SER A 267 -23.21 7.48 13.80
C SER A 267 -23.74 8.56 14.73
N GLY A 268 -23.50 9.83 14.39
CA GLY A 268 -23.91 10.99 15.17
C GLY A 268 -23.09 11.24 16.46
N LYS A 269 -22.04 10.48 16.73
CA LYS A 269 -21.16 10.75 17.86
C LYS A 269 -20.30 12.00 17.59
N PRO A 270 -20.16 12.92 18.55
CA PRO A 270 -19.31 14.09 18.41
C PRO A 270 -17.85 13.67 18.11
N GLY A 271 -17.22 14.37 17.17
CA GLY A 271 -15.83 14.13 16.78
C GLY A 271 -15.60 12.91 15.90
N VAL A 272 -16.65 12.13 15.59
CA VAL A 272 -16.55 10.94 14.72
C VAL A 272 -17.25 11.20 13.40
N LYS A 273 -16.55 10.88 12.28
CA LYS A 273 -17.12 10.92 10.93
C LYS A 273 -17.15 9.49 10.37
N VAL A 274 -18.32 9.02 10.02
CA VAL A 274 -18.49 7.78 9.28
C VAL A 274 -18.39 8.08 7.79
N LEU A 275 -17.50 7.36 7.09
CA LEU A 275 -17.35 7.41 5.64
C LEU A 275 -17.78 6.06 5.06
N SER A 276 -18.76 6.09 4.17
CA SER A 276 -19.16 4.94 3.36
C SER A 276 -18.65 5.15 1.94
N ILE A 277 -17.83 4.24 1.45
CA ILE A 277 -17.25 4.30 0.11
C ILE A 277 -17.81 3.12 -0.67
N PRO A 278 -18.45 3.34 -1.83
CA PRO A 278 -18.88 2.23 -2.70
C PRO A 278 -17.67 1.36 -3.07
N SER A 279 -17.82 0.05 -2.93
CA SER A 279 -16.81 -0.93 -3.34
C SER A 279 -17.32 -1.70 -4.55
N ALA A 280 -16.41 -2.05 -5.46
CA ALA A 280 -16.69 -3.00 -6.54
C ALA A 280 -16.56 -4.46 -6.07
N GLU A 281 -16.29 -4.69 -4.79
CA GLU A 281 -16.16 -6.00 -4.19
C GLU A 281 -17.53 -6.68 -4.08
N GLN A 282 -17.60 -7.93 -4.49
CA GLN A 282 -18.80 -8.76 -4.37
C GLN A 282 -18.50 -9.95 -3.46
N ASN A 283 -19.28 -10.10 -2.42
CA ASN A 283 -19.26 -11.27 -1.54
C ASN A 283 -20.36 -12.23 -1.98
N TYR A 284 -20.03 -13.49 -2.18
CA TYR A 284 -20.99 -14.54 -2.52
C TYR A 284 -20.69 -15.82 -1.73
N LEU A 285 -21.76 -16.55 -1.46
CA LEU A 285 -21.68 -17.87 -0.83
C LEU A 285 -21.60 -18.93 -1.93
N VAL A 286 -20.70 -19.89 -1.77
CA VAL A 286 -20.54 -21.03 -2.66
C VAL A 286 -20.94 -22.31 -1.93
#